data_38c874aa558f1d998093587dd6875f5b
#
_entry.id   38c874aa558f1d998093587dd6875f5b
#
_cell.length_a   1.000
_cell.length_b   1.000
_cell.length_c   1.000
_cell.angle_alpha   90.00
_cell.angle_beta   90.00
_cell.angle_gamma   90.00
#
_symmetry.space_group_name_H-M   'P 1'
#
loop_
_entity.id
_entity.type
_entity.pdbx_description
1 polymer ?
#
loop_
_entity_poly.entity_id
_entity_poly.type
_entity_poly.pdbx_seq_one_letter_code
_entity_poly.pdbx_strand_id
1 'polypeptide(L)'
;MHVSRIRQVIYLTTGLTLLLVSALTFAANKKAPGDKIAVVNGVIISQGEFDRELDFFVRRAAPEGQQLPELQLVKIKNDVLESLIDREVLFQESQKKGIEVKADEISDQLKKIKQRYPDETQFAEMLKGIGLTESDVQTQIKRGMAIQQLIDKEVGDKVKISDEESKQYYDTHPEFFKQPEQVNASHILIKVDENASEAQKAEARKKIQEVQQKLQKGEDFATLAKTYSEGPSAPQGGNLGYFRRGQMVKPFEDAAFKLKPGETSDIVETRFGYHLIKVIDKQPEKTLAYAEIKDRLNELLKKQKLETEVDVYIDNLRKDAKIEKFL
;
A
#
# COMPACT_ATOMS: atom_id res chain seq x y z
N MET A 1 -5.75 11.48 8.11
CA MET A 1 -5.69 10.02 8.30
C MET A 1 -4.81 9.75 9.49
N HIS A 2 -5.37 9.32 10.63
CA HIS A 2 -4.57 8.81 11.76
C HIS A 2 -3.98 7.48 11.32
N VAL A 3 -2.68 7.41 11.18
CA VAL A 3 -1.99 6.10 11.04
C VAL A 3 -2.09 5.47 12.41
N SER A 4 -2.75 4.31 12.52
CA SER A 4 -2.88 3.57 13.77
C SER A 4 -1.49 3.36 14.40
N ARG A 5 -1.35 3.61 15.70
CA ARG A 5 -0.09 3.43 16.46
C ARG A 5 0.45 2.00 16.31
N ILE A 6 -0.45 1.03 16.23
CA ILE A 6 -0.06 -0.36 16.01
C ILE A 6 0.69 -0.54 14.68
N ARG A 7 0.32 0.18 13.61
CA ARG A 7 1.07 0.15 12.36
C ARG A 7 2.47 0.72 12.57
N GLN A 8 2.62 1.76 13.37
CA GLN A 8 3.94 2.32 13.72
C GLN A 8 4.74 1.34 14.57
N VAL A 9 4.14 0.74 15.60
CA VAL A 9 4.80 -0.24 16.49
C VAL A 9 5.11 -1.55 15.74
N ILE A 10 4.19 -2.10 14.96
CA ILE A 10 4.39 -3.35 14.20
C ILE A 10 5.29 -3.14 12.98
N TYR A 11 5.16 -2.03 12.25
CA TYR A 11 6.08 -1.73 11.15
C TYR A 11 7.52 -1.52 11.65
N LEU A 12 7.71 -1.12 12.89
CA LEU A 12 9.03 -0.96 13.48
C LEU A 12 9.57 -2.26 14.08
N THR A 13 8.70 -3.19 14.51
CA THR A 13 9.15 -4.56 14.88
C THR A 13 9.42 -5.42 13.63
N THR A 14 8.64 -5.23 12.56
CA THR A 14 8.91 -5.79 11.21
C THR A 14 9.85 -4.92 10.39
N GLY A 15 10.01 -3.64 10.72
CA GLY A 15 10.85 -2.64 10.04
C GLY A 15 12.34 -2.85 10.21
N LEU A 16 12.77 -3.67 11.18
CA LEU A 16 14.13 -4.21 11.17
C LEU A 16 14.42 -4.97 9.86
N THR A 17 13.36 -5.43 9.19
CA THR A 17 13.46 -6.06 7.86
C THR A 17 13.54 -5.07 6.69
N LEU A 18 13.28 -3.77 6.90
CA LEU A 18 13.30 -2.71 5.88
C LEU A 18 14.45 -1.71 6.04
N LEU A 19 15.08 -1.61 7.22
CA LEU A 19 16.26 -0.76 7.46
C LEU A 19 17.49 -1.12 6.60
N LEU A 20 17.41 -2.21 5.86
CA LEU A 20 18.55 -2.87 5.27
C LEU A 20 18.72 -2.66 3.75
N VAL A 21 17.97 -1.74 3.11
CA VAL A 21 17.95 -1.66 1.62
C VAL A 21 18.71 -0.46 1.03
N SER A 22 19.20 0.51 1.79
CA SER A 22 19.92 1.64 1.18
C SER A 22 21.15 2.07 1.97
N ALA A 23 22.25 1.37 1.75
CA ALA A 23 23.57 1.87 2.08
C ALA A 23 24.03 2.87 1.00
N LEU A 24 23.71 4.13 1.16
CA LEU A 24 24.41 5.22 0.50
C LEU A 24 24.82 6.24 1.57
N THR A 25 26.12 6.39 1.62
CA THR A 25 26.95 7.27 2.45
C THR A 25 26.31 8.58 2.87
N PHE A 26 26.09 8.73 4.19
CA PHE A 26 26.07 10.04 4.83
C PHE A 26 26.91 9.98 6.10
N ALA A 27 27.81 10.95 6.24
CA ALA A 27 28.63 11.13 7.43
C ALA A 27 27.71 11.32 8.64
N ALA A 28 27.60 10.30 9.48
CA ALA A 28 26.94 10.38 10.76
C ALA A 28 27.67 11.41 11.60
N ASN A 29 27.03 12.54 11.85
CA ASN A 29 27.48 13.51 12.85
C ASN A 29 27.37 12.78 14.20
N LYS A 30 28.48 12.27 14.72
CA LYS A 30 28.59 11.61 16.01
C LYS A 30 28.28 12.62 17.11
N LYS A 31 27.01 12.78 17.48
CA LYS A 31 26.67 13.34 18.77
C LYS A 31 26.99 12.32 19.86
N ALA A 32 27.50 12.80 21.00
CA ALA A 32 27.96 11.97 22.10
C ALA A 32 26.85 11.02 22.61
N PRO A 33 27.20 9.81 23.14
CA PRO A 33 26.24 8.88 23.73
C PRO A 33 25.75 9.37 25.09
N GLY A 34 24.92 10.44 25.09
CA GLY A 34 24.45 11.08 26.32
C GLY A 34 23.19 11.93 26.16
N ASP A 35 22.89 12.37 24.94
CA ASP A 35 21.70 13.20 24.74
C ASP A 35 20.45 12.32 24.74
N LYS A 36 19.61 12.53 25.75
CA LYS A 36 18.31 11.85 25.89
C LYS A 36 17.24 12.63 25.15
N ILE A 37 16.38 11.94 24.41
CA ILE A 37 15.21 12.52 23.75
C ILE A 37 13.93 12.28 24.55
N ALA A 38 13.88 11.17 25.30
CA ALA A 38 12.84 10.89 26.28
C ALA A 38 13.37 9.99 27.41
N VAL A 39 12.61 9.91 28.50
CA VAL A 39 12.82 8.94 29.58
C VAL A 39 11.47 8.30 29.91
N VAL A 40 11.44 6.96 29.96
CA VAL A 40 10.25 6.17 30.29
C VAL A 40 10.54 5.31 31.51
N ASN A 41 9.92 5.60 32.66
CA ASN A 41 10.15 4.92 33.93
C ASN A 41 11.65 4.79 34.31
N GLY A 42 12.42 5.85 34.02
CA GLY A 42 13.86 5.87 34.27
C GLY A 42 14.74 5.29 33.17
N VAL A 43 14.19 4.66 32.15
CA VAL A 43 14.94 4.15 30.98
C VAL A 43 15.06 5.26 29.93
N ILE A 44 16.28 5.53 29.49
CA ILE A 44 16.61 6.59 28.54
C ILE A 44 16.37 6.09 27.11
N ILE A 45 15.61 6.84 26.32
CA ILE A 45 15.58 6.79 24.87
C ILE A 45 16.58 7.80 24.35
N SER A 46 17.60 7.34 23.63
CA SER A 46 18.71 8.19 23.20
C SER A 46 18.40 8.98 21.93
N GLN A 47 19.05 10.14 21.79
CA GLN A 47 19.02 10.94 20.56
C GLN A 47 19.47 10.12 19.35
N GLY A 48 20.50 9.28 19.51
CA GLY A 48 20.99 8.44 18.39
C GLY A 48 19.99 7.39 17.92
N GLU A 49 19.16 6.85 18.83
CA GLU A 49 18.05 5.95 18.47
C GLU A 49 16.97 6.72 17.69
N PHE A 50 16.59 7.89 18.19
CA PHE A 50 15.64 8.77 17.53
C PHE A 50 16.12 9.22 16.14
N ASP A 51 17.37 9.64 16.01
CA ASP A 51 17.92 10.13 14.74
C ASP A 51 17.93 9.02 13.66
N ARG A 52 18.25 7.77 14.03
CA ARG A 52 18.19 6.63 13.11
C ARG A 52 16.77 6.35 12.61
N GLU A 53 15.81 6.31 13.52
CA GLU A 53 14.42 6.08 13.16
C GLU A 53 13.88 7.25 12.32
N LEU A 54 14.20 8.48 12.68
CA LEU A 54 13.79 9.67 11.92
C LEU A 54 14.34 9.65 10.50
N ASP A 55 15.62 9.33 10.32
CA ASP A 55 16.24 9.23 9.00
C ASP A 55 15.53 8.21 8.11
N PHE A 56 15.18 7.05 8.66
CA PHE A 56 14.42 6.04 7.95
C PHE A 56 13.06 6.56 7.45
N PHE A 57 12.28 7.23 8.31
CA PHE A 57 10.97 7.74 7.92
C PHE A 57 11.05 8.92 6.94
N VAL A 58 12.04 9.80 7.10
CA VAL A 58 12.27 10.91 6.18
C VAL A 58 12.62 10.41 4.78
N ARG A 59 13.54 9.46 4.65
CA ARG A 59 13.92 8.86 3.35
C ARG A 59 12.73 8.16 2.67
N ARG A 60 11.87 7.53 3.45
CA ARG A 60 10.67 6.88 2.92
C ARG A 60 9.61 7.88 2.45
N ALA A 61 9.51 9.03 3.11
CA ALA A 61 8.53 10.07 2.81
C ALA A 61 8.96 11.00 1.66
N ALA A 62 10.27 11.17 1.46
CA ALA A 62 10.85 11.97 0.39
C ALA A 62 11.85 11.13 -0.42
N PRO A 63 11.54 10.78 -1.68
CA PRO A 63 12.53 10.21 -2.59
C PRO A 63 13.74 11.15 -2.75
N GLU A 64 14.88 10.59 -3.16
CA GLU A 64 16.15 11.30 -3.25
C GLU A 64 16.03 12.69 -3.92
N GLY A 65 16.52 13.74 -3.23
CA GLY A 65 16.56 15.11 -3.71
C GLY A 65 15.33 15.97 -3.41
N GLN A 66 14.27 15.45 -2.79
CA GLN A 66 13.13 16.24 -2.37
C GLN A 66 13.24 16.63 -0.89
N GLN A 67 13.04 17.92 -0.59
CA GLN A 67 12.89 18.38 0.80
C GLN A 67 11.44 18.23 1.24
N LEU A 68 11.25 17.65 2.44
CA LEU A 68 9.93 17.60 3.06
C LEU A 68 9.52 19.00 3.55
N PRO A 69 8.23 19.36 3.37
CA PRO A 69 7.67 20.55 4.01
C PRO A 69 7.91 20.52 5.53
N GLU A 70 8.22 21.67 6.13
CA GLU A 70 8.56 21.77 7.56
C GLU A 70 7.48 21.16 8.48
N LEU A 71 6.22 21.42 8.21
CA LEU A 71 5.08 20.84 8.95
C LEU A 71 5.06 19.32 8.90
N GLN A 72 5.42 18.72 7.75
CA GLN A 72 5.49 17.27 7.61
C GLN A 72 6.67 16.70 8.39
N LEU A 73 7.82 17.38 8.37
CA LEU A 73 8.99 16.96 9.14
C LEU A 73 8.72 17.01 10.65
N VAL A 74 8.08 18.07 11.14
CA VAL A 74 7.67 18.18 12.55
C VAL A 74 6.73 17.04 12.94
N LYS A 75 5.76 16.73 12.07
CA LYS A 75 4.86 15.61 12.32
C LYS A 75 5.61 14.27 12.40
N ILE A 76 6.51 13.99 11.45
CA ILE A 76 7.31 12.76 11.47
C ILE A 76 8.16 12.67 12.75
N LYS A 77 8.80 13.76 13.17
CA LYS A 77 9.57 13.80 14.43
C LYS A 77 8.73 13.40 15.63
N ASN A 78 7.54 13.98 15.77
CA ASN A 78 6.61 13.64 16.85
C ASN A 78 6.16 12.18 16.77
N ASP A 79 5.77 11.71 15.59
CA ASP A 79 5.31 10.33 15.38
C ASP A 79 6.42 9.32 15.74
N VAL A 80 7.68 9.60 15.38
CA VAL A 80 8.85 8.78 15.74
C VAL A 80 9.07 8.76 17.24
N LEU A 81 9.06 9.93 17.91
CA LEU A 81 9.23 10.00 19.35
C LEU A 81 8.14 9.22 20.10
N GLU A 82 6.87 9.42 19.73
CA GLU A 82 5.75 8.71 20.35
C GLU A 82 5.88 7.19 20.14
N SER A 83 6.29 6.76 18.96
CA SER A 83 6.50 5.34 18.66
C SER A 83 7.63 4.72 19.49
N LEU A 84 8.74 5.45 19.71
CA LEU A 84 9.83 4.99 20.57
C LEU A 84 9.37 4.85 22.02
N ILE A 85 8.59 5.80 22.52
CA ILE A 85 8.00 5.77 23.86
C ILE A 85 7.05 4.57 23.99
N ASP A 86 6.15 4.38 23.03
CA ASP A 86 5.17 3.27 23.05
C ASP A 86 5.87 1.90 23.04
N ARG A 87 6.94 1.75 22.24
CA ARG A 87 7.76 0.53 22.22
C ARG A 87 8.45 0.28 23.56
N GLU A 88 8.97 1.33 24.21
CA GLU A 88 9.62 1.18 25.51
C GLU A 88 8.60 0.79 26.59
N VAL A 89 7.43 1.41 26.62
CA VAL A 89 6.33 1.10 27.55
C VAL A 89 5.89 -0.36 27.37
N LEU A 90 5.65 -0.79 26.13
CA LEU A 90 5.26 -2.17 25.82
C LEU A 90 6.37 -3.19 26.18
N PHE A 91 7.62 -2.85 25.92
CA PHE A 91 8.73 -3.72 26.28
C PHE A 91 8.86 -3.89 27.79
N GLN A 92 8.77 -2.81 28.56
CA GLN A 92 8.77 -2.90 30.03
C GLN A 92 7.61 -3.73 30.55
N GLU A 93 6.41 -3.57 29.98
CA GLU A 93 5.27 -4.42 30.35
C GLU A 93 5.49 -5.90 29.98
N SER A 94 6.13 -6.18 28.84
CA SER A 94 6.49 -7.55 28.47
C SER A 94 7.42 -8.21 29.49
N GLN A 95 8.40 -7.45 30.01
CA GLN A 95 9.29 -7.91 31.06
C GLN A 95 8.55 -8.16 32.39
N LYS A 96 7.68 -7.22 32.77
CA LYS A 96 6.84 -7.32 33.99
C LYS A 96 5.91 -8.54 33.91
N LYS A 97 5.41 -8.89 32.73
CA LYS A 97 4.56 -10.05 32.48
C LYS A 97 5.36 -11.37 32.34
N GLY A 98 6.68 -11.33 32.46
CA GLY A 98 7.55 -12.50 32.34
C GLY A 98 7.58 -13.13 30.96
N ILE A 99 7.45 -12.30 29.90
CA ILE A 99 7.55 -12.79 28.52
C ILE A 99 9.02 -13.03 28.19
N GLU A 100 9.34 -14.26 27.87
CA GLU A 100 10.69 -14.71 27.51
C GLU A 100 10.76 -15.12 26.06
N VAL A 101 11.65 -14.49 25.30
CA VAL A 101 11.96 -14.85 23.91
C VAL A 101 13.15 -15.79 23.91
N LYS A 102 13.00 -16.96 23.30
CA LYS A 102 14.04 -18.00 23.26
C LYS A 102 15.18 -17.59 22.32
N ALA A 103 16.39 -18.03 22.67
CA ALA A 103 17.60 -17.69 21.91
C ALA A 103 17.60 -18.23 20.46
N ASP A 104 17.00 -19.42 20.26
CA ASP A 104 16.84 -20.02 18.93
C ASP A 104 15.89 -19.18 18.04
N GLU A 105 14.79 -18.67 18.59
CA GLU A 105 13.86 -17.79 17.87
C GLU A 105 14.56 -16.50 17.42
N ILE A 106 15.42 -15.91 18.27
CA ILE A 106 16.22 -14.71 17.93
C ILE A 106 17.20 -15.04 16.80
N SER A 107 17.90 -16.19 16.93
CA SER A 107 18.88 -16.66 15.93
C SER A 107 18.21 -16.88 14.57
N ASP A 108 17.04 -17.51 14.55
CA ASP A 108 16.29 -17.76 13.31
C ASP A 108 15.84 -16.45 12.62
N GLN A 109 15.41 -15.48 13.40
CA GLN A 109 15.06 -14.16 12.82
C GLN A 109 16.29 -13.43 12.30
N LEU A 110 17.41 -13.47 13.01
CA LEU A 110 18.67 -12.90 12.53
C LEU A 110 19.13 -13.57 11.24
N LYS A 111 19.04 -14.89 11.14
CA LYS A 111 19.36 -15.64 9.92
C LYS A 111 18.49 -15.20 8.74
N LYS A 112 17.17 -15.03 8.92
CA LYS A 112 16.27 -14.52 7.88
C LYS A 112 16.65 -13.10 7.43
N ILE A 113 17.14 -12.26 8.35
CA ILE A 113 17.64 -10.93 8.01
C ILE A 113 18.92 -11.03 7.17
N LYS A 114 19.89 -11.82 7.63
CA LYS A 114 21.17 -12.04 6.92
C LYS A 114 20.96 -12.56 5.49
N GLN A 115 20.00 -13.46 5.27
CA GLN A 115 19.67 -14.02 3.95
C GLN A 115 19.21 -12.98 2.90
N ARG A 116 18.93 -11.75 3.30
CA ARG A 116 18.58 -10.66 2.37
C ARG A 116 19.81 -9.96 1.80
N TYR A 117 20.98 -10.29 2.32
CA TYR A 117 22.28 -9.79 1.84
C TYR A 117 22.99 -10.86 1.04
N PRO A 118 23.75 -10.48 0.03
CA PRO A 118 24.52 -11.43 -0.76
C PRO A 118 25.50 -12.27 0.07
N ASP A 119 26.10 -11.68 1.11
CA ASP A 119 27.05 -12.32 2.01
C ASP A 119 27.12 -11.62 3.38
N GLU A 120 27.81 -12.26 4.34
CA GLU A 120 27.98 -11.74 5.70
C GLU A 120 28.81 -10.46 5.77
N THR A 121 29.72 -10.25 4.82
CA THR A 121 30.57 -9.05 4.76
C THR A 121 29.72 -7.81 4.48
N GLN A 122 28.84 -7.89 3.47
CA GLN A 122 27.93 -6.79 3.12
C GLN A 122 26.94 -6.50 4.26
N PHE A 123 26.48 -7.53 4.98
CA PHE A 123 25.66 -7.32 6.17
C PHE A 123 26.43 -6.56 7.26
N ALA A 124 27.68 -6.97 7.55
CA ALA A 124 28.51 -6.33 8.56
C ALA A 124 28.88 -4.88 8.18
N GLU A 125 29.21 -4.63 6.91
CA GLU A 125 29.49 -3.28 6.40
C GLU A 125 28.27 -2.36 6.51
N MET A 126 27.10 -2.88 6.19
CA MET A 126 25.85 -2.15 6.35
C MET A 126 25.61 -1.78 7.83
N LEU A 127 25.76 -2.74 8.77
CA LEU A 127 25.62 -2.46 10.20
C LEU A 127 26.58 -1.38 10.66
N LYS A 128 27.85 -1.48 10.24
CA LYS A 128 28.86 -0.45 10.53
C LYS A 128 28.48 0.92 9.98
N GLY A 129 27.88 0.97 8.76
CA GLY A 129 27.42 2.20 8.14
C GLY A 129 26.33 2.93 8.93
N ILE A 130 25.48 2.20 9.67
CA ILE A 130 24.42 2.76 10.54
C ILE A 130 24.82 2.80 12.02
N GLY A 131 26.07 2.45 12.36
CA GLY A 131 26.60 2.48 13.73
C GLY A 131 26.02 1.42 14.65
N LEU A 132 25.60 0.25 14.13
CA LEU A 132 25.09 -0.88 14.88
C LEU A 132 26.04 -2.08 14.82
N THR A 133 25.93 -2.96 15.81
CA THR A 133 26.56 -4.28 15.85
C THR A 133 25.52 -5.37 15.65
N GLU A 134 25.94 -6.59 15.37
CA GLU A 134 25.05 -7.75 15.31
C GLU A 134 24.34 -8.00 16.66
N SER A 135 25.01 -7.73 17.77
CA SER A 135 24.43 -7.79 19.12
C SER A 135 23.30 -6.77 19.32
N ASP A 136 23.43 -5.56 18.74
CA ASP A 136 22.36 -4.57 18.76
C ASP A 136 21.15 -5.07 17.99
N VAL A 137 21.38 -5.68 16.81
CA VAL A 137 20.29 -6.29 16.01
C VAL A 137 19.59 -7.41 16.79
N GLN A 138 20.34 -8.30 17.43
CA GLN A 138 19.76 -9.38 18.27
C GLN A 138 18.92 -8.80 19.42
N THR A 139 19.39 -7.74 20.05
CA THR A 139 18.65 -7.02 21.10
C THR A 139 17.35 -6.44 20.58
N GLN A 140 17.36 -5.81 19.41
CA GLN A 140 16.16 -5.27 18.78
C GLN A 140 15.17 -6.37 18.39
N ILE A 141 15.66 -7.50 17.84
CA ILE A 141 14.83 -8.68 17.55
C ILE A 141 14.15 -9.17 18.83
N LYS A 142 14.92 -9.37 19.90
CA LYS A 142 14.39 -9.83 21.19
C LYS A 142 13.29 -8.90 21.70
N ARG A 143 13.53 -7.58 21.69
CA ARG A 143 12.54 -6.58 22.12
C ARG A 143 11.29 -6.61 21.27
N GLY A 144 11.43 -6.64 19.95
CA GLY A 144 10.31 -6.70 19.01
C GLY A 144 9.45 -7.97 19.20
N MET A 145 10.09 -9.12 19.36
CA MET A 145 9.39 -10.40 19.60
C MET A 145 8.67 -10.41 20.96
N ALA A 146 9.29 -9.86 22.01
CA ALA A 146 8.67 -9.77 23.32
C ALA A 146 7.41 -8.86 23.30
N ILE A 147 7.49 -7.74 22.59
CA ILE A 147 6.33 -6.85 22.38
C ILE A 147 5.23 -7.57 21.59
N GLN A 148 5.59 -8.28 20.52
CA GLN A 148 4.61 -9.02 19.72
C GLN A 148 3.91 -10.10 20.57
N GLN A 149 4.64 -10.90 21.31
CA GLN A 149 4.07 -11.91 22.20
C GLN A 149 3.19 -11.32 23.30
N LEU A 150 3.55 -10.12 23.81
CA LEU A 150 2.70 -9.37 24.74
C LEU A 150 1.36 -9.00 24.10
N ILE A 151 1.42 -8.38 22.93
CA ILE A 151 0.23 -7.95 22.18
C ILE A 151 -0.65 -9.15 21.86
N ASP A 152 -0.08 -10.22 21.36
CA ASP A 152 -0.83 -11.42 21.02
C ASP A 152 -1.57 -11.98 22.24
N LYS A 153 -0.89 -12.11 23.37
CA LYS A 153 -1.45 -12.67 24.61
C LYS A 153 -2.46 -11.75 25.29
N GLU A 154 -2.16 -10.46 25.40
CA GLU A 154 -3.00 -9.51 26.17
C GLU A 154 -4.16 -8.97 25.36
N VAL A 155 -4.04 -8.90 24.05
CA VAL A 155 -5.04 -8.32 23.15
C VAL A 155 -5.48 -9.31 22.07
N GLY A 156 -4.56 -9.87 21.29
CA GLY A 156 -4.84 -10.67 20.10
C GLY A 156 -5.75 -11.87 20.36
N ASP A 157 -5.46 -12.64 21.42
CA ASP A 157 -6.24 -13.83 21.81
C ASP A 157 -7.67 -13.49 22.27
N LYS A 158 -7.89 -12.23 22.69
CA LYS A 158 -9.18 -11.76 23.20
C LYS A 158 -10.04 -11.14 22.10
N VAL A 159 -9.45 -10.69 21.01
CA VAL A 159 -10.17 -10.08 19.89
C VAL A 159 -10.85 -11.14 19.03
N LYS A 160 -12.17 -11.14 19.07
CA LYS A 160 -13.02 -12.01 18.26
C LYS A 160 -14.06 -11.16 17.53
N ILE A 161 -14.45 -11.60 16.36
CA ILE A 161 -15.56 -11.03 15.60
C ILE A 161 -16.69 -12.06 15.62
N SER A 162 -17.86 -11.67 16.11
CA SER A 162 -19.04 -12.52 16.05
C SER A 162 -19.70 -12.43 14.66
N ASP A 163 -20.52 -13.44 14.34
CA ASP A 163 -21.28 -13.44 13.10
C ASP A 163 -22.27 -12.26 13.04
N GLU A 164 -22.84 -11.87 14.18
CA GLU A 164 -23.73 -10.73 14.30
C GLU A 164 -23.00 -9.41 14.02
N GLU A 165 -21.80 -9.22 14.60
CA GLU A 165 -20.96 -8.03 14.38
C GLU A 165 -20.58 -7.90 12.90
N SER A 166 -20.16 -8.99 12.28
CA SER A 166 -19.80 -9.06 10.88
C SER A 166 -21.01 -8.79 9.97
N LYS A 167 -22.14 -9.40 10.25
CA LYS A 167 -23.40 -9.20 9.49
C LYS A 167 -23.91 -7.78 9.63
N GLN A 168 -23.87 -7.21 10.82
CA GLN A 168 -24.25 -5.82 11.06
C GLN A 168 -23.38 -4.85 10.24
N TYR A 169 -22.07 -5.08 10.21
CA TYR A 169 -21.16 -4.26 9.37
C TYR A 169 -21.53 -4.34 7.90
N TYR A 170 -21.78 -5.55 7.40
CA TYR A 170 -22.22 -5.75 6.01
C TYR A 170 -23.52 -5.00 5.70
N ASP A 171 -24.51 -5.08 6.57
CA ASP A 171 -25.83 -4.46 6.36
C ASP A 171 -25.79 -2.93 6.44
N THR A 172 -24.89 -2.39 7.26
CA THR A 172 -24.77 -0.92 7.45
C THR A 172 -23.82 -0.26 6.46
N HIS A 173 -23.02 -1.02 5.70
CA HIS A 173 -22.06 -0.50 4.74
C HIS A 173 -22.19 -1.15 3.35
N PRO A 174 -23.38 -1.15 2.73
CA PRO A 174 -23.62 -1.87 1.48
C PRO A 174 -22.74 -1.35 0.31
N GLU A 175 -22.31 -0.09 0.37
CA GLU A 175 -21.46 0.53 -0.65
C GLU A 175 -20.09 -0.16 -0.80
N PHE A 176 -19.55 -0.75 0.26
CA PHE A 176 -18.26 -1.45 0.21
C PHE A 176 -18.32 -2.82 -0.45
N PHE A 177 -19.52 -3.36 -0.61
CA PHE A 177 -19.75 -4.69 -1.16
C PHE A 177 -20.34 -4.67 -2.56
N LYS A 178 -20.52 -3.49 -3.13
CA LYS A 178 -20.93 -3.32 -4.52
C LYS A 178 -19.76 -3.50 -5.47
N GLN A 179 -19.94 -4.38 -6.43
CA GLN A 179 -19.08 -4.46 -7.61
C GLN A 179 -19.78 -3.65 -8.71
N PRO A 180 -19.18 -2.54 -9.17
CA PRO A 180 -19.78 -1.74 -10.22
C PRO A 180 -19.86 -2.50 -11.54
N GLU A 181 -20.77 -2.09 -12.41
CA GLU A 181 -20.89 -2.56 -13.79
C GLU A 181 -19.51 -2.48 -14.48
N GLN A 182 -19.14 -3.52 -15.21
CA GLN A 182 -17.93 -3.59 -16.04
C GLN A 182 -18.27 -3.98 -17.46
N VAL A 183 -17.50 -3.43 -18.39
CA VAL A 183 -17.61 -3.74 -19.82
C VAL A 183 -16.27 -4.26 -20.30
N ASN A 184 -16.28 -5.43 -20.97
CA ASN A 184 -15.15 -5.91 -21.74
C ASN A 184 -15.35 -5.49 -23.18
N ALA A 185 -14.40 -4.75 -23.75
CA ALA A 185 -14.52 -4.28 -25.12
C ALA A 185 -13.19 -4.33 -25.88
N SER A 186 -13.31 -4.39 -27.20
CA SER A 186 -12.22 -4.11 -28.13
C SER A 186 -12.49 -2.80 -28.85
N HIS A 187 -11.43 -2.13 -29.30
CA HIS A 187 -11.55 -0.91 -30.09
C HIS A 187 -10.60 -0.86 -31.29
N ILE A 188 -10.99 -0.09 -32.29
CA ILE A 188 -10.14 0.35 -33.41
C ILE A 188 -10.03 1.85 -33.28
N LEU A 189 -8.81 2.38 -33.21
CA LEU A 189 -8.52 3.81 -33.13
C LEU A 189 -7.78 4.28 -34.39
N ILE A 190 -8.31 5.31 -35.03
CA ILE A 190 -7.54 6.15 -35.96
C ILE A 190 -7.22 7.45 -35.23
N LYS A 191 -5.93 7.65 -34.95
CA LYS A 191 -5.45 8.80 -34.17
C LYS A 191 -5.68 10.11 -34.89
N VAL A 192 -5.99 11.13 -34.11
CA VAL A 192 -6.02 12.52 -34.54
C VAL A 192 -5.33 13.35 -33.44
N ASP A 193 -4.30 14.07 -33.82
CA ASP A 193 -3.61 14.97 -32.90
C ASP A 193 -4.52 16.12 -32.49
N GLU A 194 -4.36 16.61 -31.28
CA GLU A 194 -5.20 17.67 -30.72
C GLU A 194 -5.15 18.96 -31.57
N ASN A 195 -4.00 19.23 -32.24
CA ASN A 195 -3.78 20.35 -33.11
C ASN A 195 -3.89 19.99 -34.62
N ALA A 196 -4.54 18.86 -34.96
CA ALA A 196 -4.68 18.43 -36.34
C ALA A 196 -5.54 19.43 -37.15
N SER A 197 -5.13 19.69 -38.40
CA SER A 197 -5.89 20.47 -39.35
C SER A 197 -7.22 19.79 -39.74
N GLU A 198 -8.20 20.54 -40.20
CA GLU A 198 -9.48 19.98 -40.66
C GLU A 198 -9.29 18.95 -41.78
N ALA A 199 -8.28 19.12 -42.65
CA ALA A 199 -7.94 18.14 -43.66
C ALA A 199 -7.47 16.81 -43.07
N GLN A 200 -6.62 16.83 -42.04
CA GLN A 200 -6.17 15.66 -41.32
C GLN A 200 -7.31 14.95 -40.58
N LYS A 201 -8.19 15.71 -39.93
CA LYS A 201 -9.38 15.15 -39.26
C LYS A 201 -10.31 14.48 -40.30
N ALA A 202 -10.53 15.11 -41.45
CA ALA A 202 -11.34 14.56 -42.52
C ALA A 202 -10.74 13.25 -43.10
N GLU A 203 -9.41 13.17 -43.25
CA GLU A 203 -8.71 11.96 -43.69
C GLU A 203 -8.85 10.81 -42.66
N ALA A 204 -8.61 11.11 -41.40
CA ALA A 204 -8.79 10.13 -40.31
C ALA A 204 -10.24 9.63 -40.22
N ARG A 205 -11.21 10.53 -40.37
CA ARG A 205 -12.64 10.18 -40.41
C ARG A 205 -12.97 9.29 -41.59
N LYS A 206 -12.40 9.57 -42.77
CA LYS A 206 -12.56 8.68 -43.94
C LYS A 206 -11.99 7.29 -43.68
N LYS A 207 -10.80 7.20 -43.10
CA LYS A 207 -10.19 5.89 -42.75
C LYS A 207 -11.07 5.08 -41.82
N ILE A 208 -11.59 5.67 -40.74
CA ILE A 208 -12.45 4.96 -39.80
C ILE A 208 -13.80 4.57 -40.43
N GLN A 209 -14.34 5.36 -41.35
CA GLN A 209 -15.54 5.04 -42.11
C GLN A 209 -15.31 3.82 -43.04
N GLU A 210 -14.16 3.72 -43.70
CA GLU A 210 -13.79 2.55 -44.52
C GLU A 210 -13.73 1.28 -43.67
N VAL A 211 -13.16 1.37 -42.43
CA VAL A 211 -13.13 0.26 -41.47
C VAL A 211 -14.55 -0.11 -41.02
N GLN A 212 -15.41 0.85 -40.75
CA GLN A 212 -16.81 0.65 -40.40
C GLN A 212 -17.57 -0.10 -41.52
N GLN A 213 -17.35 0.28 -42.77
CA GLN A 213 -17.97 -0.42 -43.93
C GLN A 213 -17.50 -1.87 -44.06
N LYS A 214 -16.22 -2.15 -43.76
CA LYS A 214 -15.68 -3.51 -43.75
C LYS A 214 -16.34 -4.36 -42.65
N LEU A 215 -16.51 -3.80 -41.45
CA LEU A 215 -17.24 -4.46 -40.35
C LEU A 215 -18.70 -4.76 -40.74
N GLN A 216 -19.37 -3.81 -41.42
CA GLN A 216 -20.74 -4.02 -41.89
C GLN A 216 -20.85 -5.14 -42.98
N LYS A 217 -19.76 -5.39 -43.71
CA LYS A 217 -19.64 -6.50 -44.65
C LYS A 217 -19.29 -7.84 -43.98
N GLY A 218 -19.12 -7.86 -42.66
CA GLY A 218 -18.85 -9.05 -41.88
C GLY A 218 -17.38 -9.41 -41.68
N GLU A 219 -16.45 -8.48 -42.02
CA GLU A 219 -15.03 -8.70 -41.71
C GLU A 219 -14.79 -8.76 -40.18
N ASP A 220 -13.83 -9.60 -39.79
CA ASP A 220 -13.55 -9.81 -38.35
C ASP A 220 -12.94 -8.57 -37.67
N PHE A 221 -13.53 -8.20 -36.54
CA PHE A 221 -13.13 -6.99 -35.79
C PHE A 221 -11.67 -7.04 -35.33
N ALA A 222 -11.21 -8.19 -34.83
CA ALA A 222 -9.85 -8.30 -34.31
C ALA A 222 -8.81 -8.21 -35.44
N THR A 223 -9.14 -8.77 -36.62
CA THR A 223 -8.32 -8.66 -37.83
C THR A 223 -8.23 -7.23 -38.32
N LEU A 224 -9.36 -6.50 -38.36
CA LEU A 224 -9.37 -5.09 -38.73
C LEU A 224 -8.64 -4.23 -37.68
N ALA A 225 -8.75 -4.53 -36.40
CA ALA A 225 -8.02 -3.84 -35.36
C ALA A 225 -6.50 -4.00 -35.51
N LYS A 226 -6.03 -5.21 -35.80
CA LYS A 226 -4.59 -5.47 -36.07
C LYS A 226 -4.07 -4.74 -37.28
N THR A 227 -4.92 -4.57 -38.31
CA THR A 227 -4.53 -3.97 -39.59
C THR A 227 -4.60 -2.45 -39.60
N TYR A 228 -5.62 -1.90 -38.98
CA TYR A 228 -5.93 -0.47 -39.14
C TYR A 228 -5.82 0.34 -37.84
N SER A 229 -5.89 -0.30 -36.67
CA SER A 229 -5.85 0.44 -35.41
C SER A 229 -4.46 0.99 -35.12
N GLU A 230 -4.40 2.27 -34.81
CA GLU A 230 -3.19 2.99 -34.36
C GLU A 230 -3.06 3.03 -32.84
N GLY A 231 -3.96 2.35 -32.13
CA GLY A 231 -3.93 2.22 -30.68
C GLY A 231 -2.95 1.16 -30.18
N PRO A 232 -2.50 1.22 -28.91
CA PRO A 232 -1.54 0.28 -28.34
C PRO A 232 -2.09 -1.15 -28.22
N SER A 233 -3.42 -1.33 -28.22
CA SER A 233 -4.08 -2.64 -28.17
C SER A 233 -4.24 -3.29 -29.55
N ALA A 234 -3.82 -2.65 -30.64
CA ALA A 234 -3.93 -3.17 -32.01
C ALA A 234 -3.34 -4.59 -32.17
N PRO A 235 -2.12 -4.91 -31.65
CA PRO A 235 -1.56 -6.26 -31.77
C PRO A 235 -2.41 -7.36 -31.12
N GLN A 236 -3.18 -7.00 -30.08
CA GLN A 236 -4.13 -7.89 -29.39
C GLN A 236 -5.55 -7.83 -29.96
N GLY A 237 -5.72 -7.39 -31.23
CA GLY A 237 -7.03 -7.26 -31.86
C GLY A 237 -7.91 -6.16 -31.24
N GLY A 238 -7.29 -5.14 -30.67
CA GLY A 238 -7.97 -4.01 -30.05
C GLY A 238 -8.48 -4.28 -28.62
N ASN A 239 -8.20 -5.44 -28.02
CA ASN A 239 -8.75 -5.84 -26.73
C ASN A 239 -8.24 -4.94 -25.61
N LEU A 240 -9.18 -4.40 -24.80
CA LEU A 240 -8.93 -3.54 -23.64
C LEU A 240 -9.18 -4.24 -22.30
N GLY A 241 -9.73 -5.48 -22.34
CA GLY A 241 -10.19 -6.16 -21.14
C GLY A 241 -11.42 -5.50 -20.50
N TYR A 242 -11.70 -5.86 -19.23
CA TYR A 242 -12.77 -5.27 -18.46
C TYR A 242 -12.36 -3.90 -17.88
N PHE A 243 -13.25 -2.93 -18.01
CA PHE A 243 -13.11 -1.61 -17.40
C PHE A 243 -14.44 -1.14 -16.81
N ARG A 244 -14.32 -0.26 -15.82
CA ARG A 244 -15.44 0.37 -15.10
C ARG A 244 -15.64 1.80 -15.58
N ARG A 245 -16.77 2.40 -15.21
CA ARG A 245 -16.98 3.85 -15.39
C ARG A 245 -15.89 4.63 -14.68
N GLY A 246 -15.47 5.73 -15.29
CA GLY A 246 -14.37 6.58 -14.82
C GLY A 246 -12.96 6.15 -15.26
N GLN A 247 -12.82 5.01 -15.97
CA GLN A 247 -11.51 4.53 -16.44
C GLN A 247 -11.20 4.91 -17.88
N MET A 248 -12.23 5.27 -18.66
CA MET A 248 -12.08 5.70 -20.04
C MET A 248 -12.54 7.14 -20.22
N VAL A 249 -12.14 7.79 -21.33
CA VAL A 249 -12.65 9.13 -21.66
C VAL A 249 -14.16 9.07 -21.89
N LYS A 250 -14.86 10.12 -21.45
CA LYS A 250 -16.33 10.14 -21.35
C LYS A 250 -17.06 9.72 -22.64
N PRO A 251 -16.73 10.21 -23.87
CA PRO A 251 -17.44 9.78 -25.07
C PRO A 251 -17.28 8.29 -25.37
N PHE A 252 -16.09 7.73 -25.13
CA PHE A 252 -15.81 6.29 -25.29
C PHE A 252 -16.60 5.47 -24.29
N GLU A 253 -16.55 5.86 -23.02
CA GLU A 253 -17.28 5.20 -21.94
C GLU A 253 -18.77 5.15 -22.20
N ASP A 254 -19.37 6.30 -22.51
CA ASP A 254 -20.81 6.39 -22.77
C ASP A 254 -21.25 5.51 -23.93
N ALA A 255 -20.44 5.42 -24.99
CA ALA A 255 -20.71 4.53 -26.10
C ALA A 255 -20.60 3.06 -25.70
N ALA A 256 -19.49 2.65 -25.03
CA ALA A 256 -19.26 1.28 -24.65
C ALA A 256 -20.35 0.77 -23.68
N PHE A 257 -20.73 1.58 -22.69
CA PHE A 257 -21.74 1.18 -21.70
C PHE A 257 -23.19 1.16 -22.23
N LYS A 258 -23.47 1.77 -23.39
CA LYS A 258 -24.78 1.68 -24.05
C LYS A 258 -24.95 0.42 -24.90
N LEU A 259 -23.86 -0.13 -25.44
CA LEU A 259 -23.90 -1.28 -26.31
C LEU A 259 -24.19 -2.57 -25.53
N LYS A 260 -24.79 -3.54 -26.19
CA LYS A 260 -24.94 -4.92 -25.69
C LYS A 260 -23.72 -5.77 -26.09
N PRO A 261 -23.47 -6.90 -25.40
CA PRO A 261 -22.48 -7.87 -25.84
C PRO A 261 -22.67 -8.26 -27.32
N GLY A 262 -21.59 -8.23 -28.10
CA GLY A 262 -21.58 -8.49 -29.54
C GLY A 262 -21.80 -7.27 -30.44
N GLU A 263 -22.34 -6.17 -29.89
CA GLU A 263 -22.60 -4.95 -30.67
C GLU A 263 -21.33 -4.12 -30.90
N THR A 264 -21.32 -3.41 -32.03
CA THR A 264 -20.28 -2.43 -32.39
C THR A 264 -20.90 -1.04 -32.44
N SER A 265 -20.16 -0.04 -31.94
CA SER A 265 -20.61 1.34 -31.94
C SER A 265 -20.64 1.97 -33.33
N ASP A 266 -21.35 3.07 -33.45
CA ASP A 266 -21.02 4.08 -34.45
C ASP A 266 -19.63 4.67 -34.21
N ILE A 267 -19.14 5.53 -35.10
CA ILE A 267 -17.87 6.22 -34.92
C ILE A 267 -17.97 7.15 -33.72
N VAL A 268 -17.10 6.94 -32.72
CA VAL A 268 -17.00 7.72 -31.49
C VAL A 268 -15.79 8.64 -31.57
N GLU A 269 -16.00 9.93 -31.43
CA GLU A 269 -14.93 10.92 -31.42
C GLU A 269 -14.46 11.19 -29.99
N THR A 270 -13.15 11.20 -29.78
CA THR A 270 -12.51 11.55 -28.53
C THR A 270 -11.30 12.45 -28.78
N ARG A 271 -10.66 12.95 -27.74
CA ARG A 271 -9.40 13.70 -27.86
C ARG A 271 -8.24 12.93 -28.50
N PHE A 272 -8.37 11.61 -28.62
CA PHE A 272 -7.34 10.74 -29.20
C PHE A 272 -7.59 10.46 -30.69
N GLY A 273 -8.78 10.78 -31.21
CA GLY A 273 -9.20 10.51 -32.57
C GLY A 273 -10.55 9.81 -32.64
N TYR A 274 -10.74 9.04 -33.70
CA TYR A 274 -11.98 8.32 -34.00
C TYR A 274 -11.88 6.84 -33.62
N HIS A 275 -12.92 6.34 -32.95
CA HIS A 275 -12.98 4.98 -32.46
C HIS A 275 -14.18 4.21 -33.05
N LEU A 276 -13.99 2.93 -33.28
CA LEU A 276 -15.05 1.92 -33.31
C LEU A 276 -14.87 1.00 -32.11
N ILE A 277 -15.96 0.73 -31.40
CA ILE A 277 -15.93 0.00 -30.13
C ILE A 277 -16.83 -1.22 -30.28
N LYS A 278 -16.30 -2.42 -29.98
CA LYS A 278 -17.09 -3.66 -29.93
C LYS A 278 -17.11 -4.15 -28.49
N VAL A 279 -18.31 -4.28 -27.93
CA VAL A 279 -18.48 -4.89 -26.61
C VAL A 279 -18.44 -6.41 -26.75
N ILE A 280 -17.58 -7.04 -25.96
CA ILE A 280 -17.41 -8.49 -25.91
C ILE A 280 -18.31 -9.08 -24.84
N ASP A 281 -18.30 -8.48 -23.64
CA ASP A 281 -19.06 -8.95 -22.49
C ASP A 281 -19.40 -7.79 -21.54
N LYS A 282 -20.42 -7.99 -20.73
CA LYS A 282 -20.83 -7.06 -19.66
C LYS A 282 -21.08 -7.80 -18.37
N GLN A 283 -20.50 -7.30 -17.30
CA GLN A 283 -20.81 -7.73 -15.96
C GLN A 283 -21.67 -6.65 -15.29
N PRO A 284 -22.93 -6.94 -14.98
CA PRO A 284 -23.80 -5.96 -14.34
C PRO A 284 -23.29 -5.61 -12.94
N GLU A 285 -23.69 -4.45 -12.44
CA GLU A 285 -23.52 -4.13 -11.02
C GLU A 285 -24.12 -5.24 -10.17
N LYS A 286 -23.38 -5.72 -9.20
CA LYS A 286 -23.87 -6.69 -8.20
C LYS A 286 -23.35 -6.36 -6.81
N THR A 287 -24.16 -6.65 -5.80
CA THR A 287 -23.70 -6.67 -4.42
C THR A 287 -23.21 -8.08 -4.10
N LEU A 288 -21.99 -8.20 -3.60
CA LEU A 288 -21.45 -9.48 -3.14
C LEU A 288 -22.29 -9.98 -1.98
N ALA A 289 -22.75 -11.23 -2.05
CA ALA A 289 -23.51 -11.80 -0.95
C ALA A 289 -22.65 -11.93 0.31
N TYR A 290 -23.26 -11.72 1.49
CA TYR A 290 -22.54 -11.85 2.76
C TYR A 290 -21.79 -13.17 2.89
N ALA A 291 -22.41 -14.28 2.48
CA ALA A 291 -21.80 -15.60 2.55
C ALA A 291 -20.51 -15.73 1.71
N GLU A 292 -20.40 -14.98 0.59
CA GLU A 292 -19.24 -15.01 -0.30
C GLU A 292 -18.02 -14.28 0.30
N ILE A 293 -18.29 -13.32 1.22
CA ILE A 293 -17.25 -12.43 1.73
C ILE A 293 -17.03 -12.52 3.24
N LYS A 294 -17.85 -13.32 3.94
CA LYS A 294 -17.88 -13.42 5.41
C LYS A 294 -16.48 -13.60 6.01
N ASP A 295 -15.73 -14.59 5.53
CA ASP A 295 -14.41 -14.91 6.09
C ASP A 295 -13.43 -13.75 5.91
N ARG A 296 -13.40 -13.18 4.71
CA ARG A 296 -12.56 -12.02 4.42
C ARG A 296 -12.97 -10.78 5.21
N LEU A 297 -14.27 -10.59 5.38
CA LEU A 297 -14.80 -9.50 6.19
C LEU A 297 -14.43 -9.68 7.67
N ASN A 298 -14.56 -10.90 8.21
CA ASN A 298 -14.17 -11.21 9.57
C ASN A 298 -12.67 -10.94 9.82
N GLU A 299 -11.81 -11.33 8.88
CA GLU A 299 -10.36 -11.01 8.96
C GLU A 299 -10.10 -9.51 8.97
N LEU A 300 -10.79 -8.75 8.08
CA LEU A 300 -10.68 -7.30 8.03
C LEU A 300 -11.11 -6.65 9.35
N LEU A 301 -12.29 -7.01 9.84
CA LEU A 301 -12.85 -6.48 11.09
C LEU A 301 -12.00 -6.86 12.30
N LYS A 302 -11.51 -8.11 12.34
CA LYS A 302 -10.59 -8.57 13.39
C LYS A 302 -9.31 -7.73 13.43
N LYS A 303 -8.75 -7.44 12.26
CA LYS A 303 -7.56 -6.58 12.15
C LYS A 303 -7.83 -5.16 12.63
N GLN A 304 -8.95 -4.56 12.23
CA GLN A 304 -9.34 -3.20 12.65
C GLN A 304 -9.59 -3.14 14.17
N LYS A 305 -10.29 -4.13 14.71
CA LYS A 305 -10.56 -4.23 16.14
C LYS A 305 -9.27 -4.43 16.93
N LEU A 306 -8.36 -5.29 16.45
CA LEU A 306 -7.05 -5.48 17.06
C LEU A 306 -6.25 -4.16 17.09
N GLU A 307 -6.24 -3.40 15.97
CA GLU A 307 -5.58 -2.10 15.92
C GLU A 307 -6.13 -1.13 16.98
N THR A 308 -7.44 -1.10 17.16
CA THR A 308 -8.11 -0.23 18.15
C THR A 308 -7.80 -0.69 19.59
N GLU A 309 -7.92 -1.99 19.86
CA GLU A 309 -7.70 -2.52 21.21
C GLU A 309 -6.24 -2.41 21.65
N VAL A 310 -5.27 -2.51 20.73
CA VAL A 310 -3.86 -2.27 21.04
C VAL A 310 -3.62 -0.79 21.34
N ASP A 311 -4.22 0.14 20.59
CA ASP A 311 -4.11 1.58 20.89
C ASP A 311 -4.66 1.88 22.30
N VAL A 312 -5.79 1.29 22.68
CA VAL A 312 -6.37 1.40 24.04
C VAL A 312 -5.45 0.79 25.09
N TYR A 313 -4.86 -0.37 24.79
CA TYR A 313 -3.91 -1.03 25.70
C TYR A 313 -2.67 -0.17 25.96
N ILE A 314 -2.08 0.39 24.91
CA ILE A 314 -0.94 1.31 24.99
C ILE A 314 -1.32 2.55 25.82
N ASP A 315 -2.47 3.17 25.55
CA ASP A 315 -2.92 4.35 26.27
C ASP A 315 -3.10 4.08 27.77
N ASN A 316 -3.57 2.89 28.14
CA ASN A 316 -3.67 2.48 29.54
C ASN A 316 -2.28 2.31 30.19
N LEU A 317 -1.36 1.65 29.52
CA LEU A 317 0.02 1.49 30.02
C LEU A 317 0.72 2.86 30.21
N ARG A 318 0.47 3.81 29.30
CA ARG A 318 1.05 5.16 29.38
C ARG A 318 0.53 5.97 30.55
N LYS A 319 -0.72 5.76 31.00
CA LYS A 319 -1.26 6.45 32.19
C LYS A 319 -0.48 6.13 33.47
N ASP A 320 0.04 4.90 33.55
CA ASP A 320 0.80 4.42 34.70
C ASP A 320 2.32 4.66 34.55
N ALA A 321 2.78 5.09 33.37
CA ALA A 321 4.19 5.30 33.09
C ALA A 321 4.62 6.75 33.37
N LYS A 322 5.81 6.89 33.97
CA LYS A 322 6.47 8.19 34.09
C LYS A 322 7.22 8.50 32.81
N ILE A 323 6.71 9.42 32.00
CA ILE A 323 7.27 9.80 30.70
C ILE A 323 7.75 11.24 30.74
N GLU A 324 9.02 11.45 30.42
CA GLU A 324 9.64 12.78 30.29
C GLU A 324 10.14 12.92 28.84
N LYS A 325 9.84 14.04 28.16
CA LYS A 325 10.23 14.32 26.76
C LYS A 325 11.14 15.55 26.71
N PHE A 326 12.14 15.52 25.82
CA PHE A 326 13.16 16.55 25.66
C PHE A 326 13.34 17.01 24.21
N LEU A 327 12.34 16.77 23.35
CA LEU A 327 12.31 17.19 21.94
C LEU A 327 12.09 18.70 21.83
#